data_443791a3050967f678f269334696c46a
#
_entry.id   443791a3050967f678f269334696c46a
#
_cell.length_a   1.000
_cell.length_b   1.000
_cell.length_c   1.000
_cell.angle_alpha   90.00
_cell.angle_beta   90.00
_cell.angle_gamma   90.00
#
_symmetry.space_group_name_H-M   'P 1'
#
loop_
_entity.id
_entity.type
_entity.pdbx_description
1 polymer ?
#
loop_
_entity_poly.entity_id
_entity_poly.type
_entity_poly.pdbx_seq_one_letter_code
_entity_poly.pdbx_strand_id
1 'polypeptide(L)'
;MYPHWNKTPQSELDWFEALIALARYLRGPEGCPWDREQTALDFGKYAKEEAEELVEALEHHDNGHMEEEFGDTLFVMLAAAAAAEAEGRFTLKSALERIHEKMIRRHDHVFGENKARTPEDAIAAWNKIKAQEKNSAG
;
A
#
# COMPACT_ATOMS: atom_id res chain seq x y z
N MET A 1 10.80 21.68 5.37
CA MET A 1 11.30 20.31 5.20
C MET A 1 11.78 19.75 6.53
N TYR A 2 11.49 18.52 6.82
CA TYR A 2 11.89 17.90 8.08
C TYR A 2 13.39 17.52 8.07
N PRO A 3 14.01 17.39 9.25
CA PRO A 3 15.49 17.36 9.37
C PRO A 3 16.20 16.22 8.67
N HIS A 4 15.56 15.08 8.43
CA HIS A 4 16.20 13.90 7.88
C HIS A 4 16.05 13.76 6.36
N TRP A 5 15.49 14.76 5.73
CA TRP A 5 15.32 14.75 4.27
C TRP A 5 16.20 15.83 3.65
N ASN A 6 17.29 15.43 3.06
CA ASN A 6 18.35 16.34 2.62
C ASN A 6 18.44 16.51 1.09
N LYS A 7 17.44 16.05 0.36
CA LYS A 7 17.36 16.31 -1.08
C LYS A 7 15.92 16.64 -1.47
N THR A 8 15.74 17.46 -2.50
CA THR A 8 14.41 17.78 -3.01
C THR A 8 13.89 16.64 -3.89
N PRO A 9 12.74 16.04 -3.56
CA PRO A 9 12.18 14.98 -4.37
C PRO A 9 11.81 15.50 -5.76
N GLN A 10 12.06 14.69 -6.81
CA GLN A 10 11.78 15.05 -8.18
C GLN A 10 11.00 13.98 -8.95
N SER A 11 11.22 12.71 -8.61
CA SER A 11 10.55 11.58 -9.27
C SER A 11 9.51 10.97 -8.34
N GLU A 12 8.68 10.11 -8.92
CA GLU A 12 7.71 9.32 -8.14
C GLU A 12 8.42 8.53 -7.03
N LEU A 13 9.56 7.93 -7.35
CA LEU A 13 10.33 7.15 -6.38
C LEU A 13 10.84 8.04 -5.25
N ASP A 14 11.33 9.23 -5.60
CA ASP A 14 11.80 10.19 -4.61
C ASP A 14 10.68 10.61 -3.66
N TRP A 15 9.49 10.90 -4.19
CA TRP A 15 8.34 11.28 -3.37
C TRP A 15 7.84 10.13 -2.50
N PHE A 16 7.88 8.91 -3.03
CA PHE A 16 7.51 7.73 -2.24
C PHE A 16 8.48 7.51 -1.08
N GLU A 17 9.78 7.62 -1.36
CA GLU A 17 10.81 7.55 -0.32
C GLU A 17 10.60 8.63 0.75
N ALA A 18 10.27 9.85 0.32
CA ALA A 18 9.98 10.95 1.23
C ALA A 18 8.79 10.65 2.14
N LEU A 19 7.73 10.07 1.60
CA LEU A 19 6.55 9.70 2.38
C LEU A 19 6.86 8.60 3.40
N ILE A 20 7.64 7.60 3.01
CA ILE A 20 8.07 6.53 3.92
C ILE A 20 8.86 7.14 5.08
N ALA A 21 9.82 8.00 4.76
CA ALA A 21 10.65 8.67 5.77
C ALA A 21 9.80 9.54 6.70
N LEU A 22 8.83 10.25 6.14
CA LEU A 22 7.92 11.10 6.92
C LEU A 22 7.07 10.26 7.89
N ALA A 23 6.48 9.17 7.42
CA ALA A 23 5.67 8.30 8.28
C ALA A 23 6.49 7.76 9.46
N ARG A 24 7.72 7.37 9.21
CA ARG A 24 8.63 6.89 10.27
C ARG A 24 9.06 8.00 11.22
N TYR A 25 9.37 9.18 10.66
CA TYR A 25 9.77 10.33 11.47
C TYR A 25 8.67 10.75 12.44
N LEU A 26 7.42 10.77 11.98
CA LEU A 26 6.29 11.18 12.82
C LEU A 26 6.11 10.27 14.04
N ARG A 27 6.52 9.01 13.95
CA ARG A 27 6.49 8.09 15.10
C ARG A 27 7.74 8.18 15.96
N GLY A 28 8.74 8.91 15.51
CA GLY A 28 10.01 9.05 16.23
C GLY A 28 9.90 9.99 17.43
N PRO A 29 10.99 10.08 18.22
CA PRO A 29 10.99 10.88 19.46
C PRO A 29 10.71 12.37 19.25
N GLU A 30 11.04 12.90 18.10
CA GLU A 30 10.79 14.30 17.75
C GLU A 30 9.59 14.50 16.84
N GLY A 31 8.83 13.44 16.61
CA GLY A 31 7.67 13.47 15.72
C GLY A 31 6.40 13.89 16.43
N CYS A 32 5.30 13.25 16.07
CA CYS A 32 3.98 13.59 16.57
C CYS A 32 3.54 12.66 17.70
N PRO A 33 3.20 13.20 18.89
CA PRO A 33 2.73 12.35 19.99
C PRO A 33 1.48 11.55 19.64
N TRP A 34 0.59 12.10 18.83
CA TRP A 34 -0.60 11.40 18.38
C TRP A 34 -0.25 10.17 17.53
N ASP A 35 0.66 10.37 16.55
CA ASP A 35 1.13 9.25 15.70
C ASP A 35 1.75 8.14 16.54
N ARG A 36 2.55 8.48 17.53
CA ARG A 36 3.21 7.49 18.39
C ARG A 36 2.22 6.64 19.18
N GLU A 37 1.07 7.19 19.52
CA GLU A 37 0.04 6.46 20.27
C GLU A 37 -0.77 5.51 19.40
N GLN A 38 -0.81 5.76 18.07
CA GLN A 38 -1.63 4.94 17.20
C GLN A 38 -1.01 3.55 16.97
N THR A 39 -1.86 2.55 16.96
CA THR A 39 -1.46 1.17 16.63
C THR A 39 -1.64 0.94 15.13
N ALA A 40 -1.09 -0.18 14.63
CA ALA A 40 -1.33 -0.59 13.25
C ALA A 40 -2.82 -0.76 13.00
N LEU A 41 -3.56 -1.30 13.97
CA LEU A 41 -5.03 -1.45 13.87
C LEU A 41 -5.73 -0.10 13.73
N ASP A 42 -5.31 0.89 14.54
CA ASP A 42 -5.90 2.25 14.45
C ASP A 42 -5.72 2.82 13.05
N PHE A 43 -4.51 2.76 12.50
CA PHE A 43 -4.26 3.26 11.16
C PHE A 43 -4.97 2.43 10.09
N GLY A 44 -5.13 1.12 10.32
CA GLY A 44 -5.93 0.28 9.43
C GLY A 44 -7.38 0.75 9.33
N LYS A 45 -7.95 1.14 10.45
CA LYS A 45 -9.32 1.69 10.48
C LYS A 45 -9.41 3.02 9.75
N TYR A 46 -8.42 3.90 9.93
CA TYR A 46 -8.35 5.15 9.19
C TYR A 46 -8.19 4.92 7.69
N ALA A 47 -7.38 3.92 7.31
CA ALA A 47 -7.20 3.56 5.90
C ALA A 47 -8.52 3.16 5.24
N LYS A 48 -9.36 2.44 5.99
CA LYS A 48 -10.70 2.08 5.51
C LYS A 48 -11.54 3.33 5.25
N GLU A 49 -11.55 4.28 6.19
CA GLU A 49 -12.28 5.54 6.04
C GLU A 49 -11.79 6.34 4.85
N GLU A 50 -10.46 6.47 4.70
CA GLU A 50 -9.88 7.22 3.58
C GLU A 50 -10.18 6.52 2.23
N ALA A 51 -10.18 5.20 2.19
CA ALA A 51 -10.53 4.46 0.99
C ALA A 51 -12.00 4.71 0.59
N GLU A 52 -12.89 4.80 1.56
CA GLU A 52 -14.30 5.12 1.31
C GLU A 52 -14.43 6.54 0.73
N GLU A 53 -13.68 7.51 1.27
CA GLU A 53 -13.66 8.87 0.76
C GLU A 53 -13.09 8.93 -0.66
N LEU A 54 -12.07 8.11 -0.95
CA LEU A 54 -11.51 8.00 -2.30
C LEU A 54 -12.56 7.50 -3.30
N VAL A 55 -13.30 6.46 -2.92
CA VAL A 55 -14.38 5.92 -3.77
C VAL A 55 -15.42 6.99 -4.05
N GLU A 56 -15.83 7.72 -3.01
CA GLU A 56 -16.79 8.80 -3.15
C GLU A 56 -16.29 9.90 -4.11
N ALA A 57 -15.01 10.29 -3.97
CA ALA A 57 -14.41 11.27 -4.87
C ALA A 57 -14.38 10.78 -6.32
N LEU A 58 -14.06 9.49 -6.53
CA LEU A 58 -14.04 8.87 -7.85
C LEU A 58 -15.44 8.85 -8.48
N GLU A 59 -16.47 8.61 -7.68
CA GLU A 59 -17.86 8.64 -8.14
C GLU A 59 -18.31 10.02 -8.57
N HIS A 60 -17.80 11.07 -7.93
CA HIS A 60 -18.17 12.45 -8.21
C HIS A 60 -17.32 13.12 -9.29
N HIS A 61 -16.30 12.40 -9.83
CA HIS A 61 -15.46 12.88 -10.93
C HIS A 61 -14.71 14.21 -10.68
N ASP A 62 -14.42 14.53 -9.42
CA ASP A 62 -13.60 15.70 -9.05
C ASP A 62 -12.14 15.28 -8.99
N ASN A 63 -11.37 15.61 -10.03
CA ASN A 63 -9.97 15.20 -10.16
C ASN A 63 -9.08 15.64 -8.99
N GLY A 64 -9.23 16.90 -8.55
CA GLY A 64 -8.45 17.41 -7.42
C GLY A 64 -8.74 16.65 -6.13
N HIS A 65 -10.01 16.37 -5.89
CA HIS A 65 -10.45 15.63 -4.71
C HIS A 65 -9.99 14.16 -4.76
N MET A 66 -10.05 13.52 -5.95
CA MET A 66 -9.55 12.17 -6.14
C MET A 66 -8.06 12.07 -5.80
N GLU A 67 -7.28 13.03 -6.30
CA GLU A 67 -5.83 13.07 -6.08
C GLU A 67 -5.52 13.22 -4.59
N GLU A 68 -6.23 14.11 -3.91
CA GLU A 68 -6.06 14.34 -2.47
C GLU A 68 -6.39 13.07 -1.68
N GLU A 69 -7.54 12.46 -1.95
CA GLU A 69 -7.98 11.25 -1.22
C GLU A 69 -7.10 10.04 -1.51
N PHE A 70 -6.56 9.95 -2.73
CA PHE A 70 -5.59 8.90 -3.05
C PHE A 70 -4.34 9.06 -2.18
N GLY A 71 -3.84 10.31 -2.10
CA GLY A 71 -2.68 10.62 -1.27
C GLY A 71 -2.91 10.31 0.20
N ASP A 72 -4.07 10.71 0.73
CA ASP A 72 -4.44 10.44 2.12
C ASP A 72 -4.49 8.93 2.40
N THR A 73 -5.10 8.16 1.51
CA THR A 73 -5.20 6.71 1.65
C THR A 73 -3.80 6.07 1.66
N LEU A 74 -2.95 6.47 0.73
CA LEU A 74 -1.59 5.94 0.66
C LEU A 74 -0.80 6.29 1.92
N PHE A 75 -0.89 7.54 2.38
CA PHE A 75 -0.14 7.97 3.57
C PHE A 75 -0.56 7.18 4.81
N VAL A 76 -1.85 6.98 5.02
CA VAL A 76 -2.35 6.23 6.17
C VAL A 76 -1.88 4.77 6.11
N MET A 77 -1.79 4.19 4.90
CA MET A 77 -1.25 2.84 4.73
C MET A 77 0.23 2.78 5.11
N LEU A 78 1.00 3.80 4.74
CA LEU A 78 2.43 3.86 5.14
C LEU A 78 2.58 4.06 6.65
N ALA A 79 1.69 4.85 7.24
CA ALA A 79 1.66 5.04 8.69
C ALA A 79 1.33 3.72 9.41
N ALA A 80 0.39 2.95 8.87
CA ALA A 80 0.05 1.62 9.40
C ALA A 80 1.25 0.69 9.33
N ALA A 81 2.00 0.72 8.22
CA ALA A 81 3.21 -0.08 8.08
C ALA A 81 4.28 0.31 9.11
N ALA A 82 4.47 1.62 9.33
CA ALA A 82 5.42 2.10 10.33
C ALA A 82 5.03 1.63 11.74
N ALA A 83 3.73 1.67 12.06
CA ALA A 83 3.23 1.16 13.34
C ALA A 83 3.44 -0.35 13.46
N ALA A 84 3.19 -1.11 12.39
CA ALA A 84 3.39 -2.54 12.37
C ALA A 84 4.86 -2.91 12.58
N GLU A 85 5.78 -2.14 11.99
CA GLU A 85 7.22 -2.33 12.21
C GLU A 85 7.57 -2.12 13.69
N ALA A 86 7.04 -1.07 14.30
CA ALA A 86 7.26 -0.78 15.72
C ALA A 86 6.69 -1.89 16.63
N GLU A 87 5.61 -2.54 16.20
CA GLU A 87 4.99 -3.66 16.93
C GLU A 87 5.67 -5.00 16.66
N GLY A 88 6.67 -5.03 15.77
CA GLY A 88 7.38 -6.27 15.43
C GLY A 88 6.56 -7.25 14.58
N ARG A 89 5.55 -6.76 13.85
CA ARG A 89 4.65 -7.63 13.09
C ARG A 89 5.14 -7.93 11.68
N PHE A 90 5.55 -6.91 10.95
CA PHE A 90 6.12 -7.03 9.60
C PHE A 90 6.81 -5.72 9.24
N THR A 91 7.54 -5.71 8.12
CA THR A 91 8.18 -4.50 7.61
C THR A 91 7.53 -4.09 6.30
N LEU A 92 7.63 -2.82 5.96
CA LEU A 92 7.15 -2.34 4.66
C LEU A 92 7.84 -3.09 3.52
N LYS A 93 9.16 -3.35 3.67
CA LYS A 93 9.93 -4.11 2.69
C LYS A 93 9.32 -5.49 2.46
N SER A 94 9.04 -6.24 3.53
CA SER A 94 8.49 -7.58 3.40
C SER A 94 7.10 -7.57 2.77
N ALA A 95 6.28 -6.57 3.11
CA ALA A 95 4.94 -6.43 2.53
C ALA A 95 5.03 -6.15 1.03
N LEU A 96 5.94 -5.27 0.62
CA LEU A 96 6.14 -4.92 -0.79
C LEU A 96 6.65 -6.12 -1.59
N GLU A 97 7.61 -6.87 -1.03
CA GLU A 97 8.13 -8.08 -1.67
C GLU A 97 7.03 -9.11 -1.88
N ARG A 98 6.24 -9.34 -0.84
CA ARG A 98 5.16 -10.34 -0.89
C ARG A 98 4.09 -10.00 -1.91
N ILE A 99 3.67 -8.73 -1.96
CA ILE A 99 2.63 -8.35 -2.92
C ILE A 99 3.14 -8.39 -4.35
N HIS A 100 4.39 -7.98 -4.58
CA HIS A 100 4.98 -8.04 -5.92
C HIS A 100 5.06 -9.48 -6.41
N GLU A 101 5.60 -10.37 -5.60
CA GLU A 101 5.70 -11.80 -5.94
C GLU A 101 4.34 -12.42 -6.21
N LYS A 102 3.37 -12.12 -5.35
CA LYS A 102 2.00 -12.63 -5.48
C LYS A 102 1.35 -12.15 -6.79
N MET A 103 1.53 -10.88 -7.13
CA MET A 103 0.93 -10.32 -8.35
C MET A 103 1.54 -10.94 -9.61
N ILE A 104 2.86 -11.14 -9.63
CA ILE A 104 3.53 -11.83 -10.74
C ILE A 104 2.99 -13.26 -10.86
N ARG A 105 2.94 -13.98 -9.77
CA ARG A 105 2.47 -15.37 -9.75
C ARG A 105 1.01 -15.49 -10.22
N ARG A 106 0.13 -14.62 -9.73
CA ARG A 106 -1.29 -14.64 -10.08
C ARG A 106 -1.59 -14.10 -11.47
N HIS A 107 -0.62 -13.46 -12.10
CA HIS A 107 -0.73 -13.00 -13.48
C HIS A 107 0.03 -13.93 -14.44
N ASP A 108 -0.02 -15.23 -14.18
CA ASP A 108 0.58 -16.24 -15.06
C ASP A 108 0.06 -16.12 -16.50
N HIS A 109 -1.18 -15.68 -16.67
CA HIS A 109 -1.79 -15.42 -17.97
C HIS A 109 -1.18 -14.22 -18.70
N VAL A 110 -0.28 -13.47 -18.04
CA VAL A 110 0.49 -12.38 -18.65
C VAL A 110 1.95 -12.78 -18.82
N PHE A 111 2.56 -13.31 -17.76
CA PHE A 111 4.01 -13.59 -17.71
C PHE A 111 4.35 -15.03 -18.08
N GLY A 112 3.41 -15.96 -17.95
CA GLY A 112 3.60 -17.37 -18.31
C GLY A 112 3.31 -17.65 -19.78
N GLU A 113 3.24 -18.95 -20.11
CA GLU A 113 3.02 -19.40 -21.49
C GLU A 113 1.56 -19.33 -21.93
N ASN A 114 0.64 -19.56 -21.01
CA ASN A 114 -0.80 -19.62 -21.30
C ASN A 114 -1.42 -18.21 -21.20
N LYS A 115 -1.36 -17.49 -22.30
CA LYS A 115 -1.86 -16.10 -22.34
C LYS A 115 -3.38 -16.04 -22.30
N ALA A 116 -3.93 -15.11 -21.51
CA ALA A 116 -5.35 -14.81 -21.51
C ALA A 116 -5.66 -13.85 -22.65
N ARG A 117 -6.80 -14.06 -23.29
CA ARG A 117 -7.26 -13.20 -24.41
C ARG A 117 -8.50 -12.40 -24.04
N THR A 118 -9.18 -12.80 -22.96
CA THR A 118 -10.39 -12.14 -22.48
C THR A 118 -10.30 -11.91 -20.99
N PRO A 119 -11.10 -10.97 -20.44
CA PRO A 119 -11.17 -10.79 -18.98
C PRO A 119 -11.59 -12.07 -18.26
N GLU A 120 -12.45 -12.86 -18.84
CA GLU A 120 -12.93 -14.12 -18.26
C GLU A 120 -11.79 -15.13 -18.15
N ASP A 121 -10.93 -15.22 -19.18
CA ASP A 121 -9.73 -16.06 -19.15
C ASP A 121 -8.78 -15.63 -18.03
N ALA A 122 -8.61 -14.32 -17.87
CA ALA A 122 -7.76 -13.76 -16.83
C ALA A 122 -8.27 -14.10 -15.43
N ILE A 123 -9.57 -13.97 -15.20
CA ILE A 123 -10.20 -14.31 -13.91
C ILE A 123 -10.05 -15.80 -13.62
N ALA A 124 -10.26 -16.66 -14.62
CA ALA A 124 -10.12 -18.10 -14.47
C ALA A 124 -8.68 -18.48 -14.10
N ALA A 125 -7.70 -17.87 -14.78
CA ALA A 125 -6.28 -18.11 -14.49
C ALA A 125 -5.92 -17.66 -13.08
N TRP A 126 -6.35 -16.48 -12.67
CA TRP A 126 -6.14 -15.94 -11.33
C TRP A 126 -6.69 -16.89 -10.27
N ASN A 127 -7.94 -17.32 -10.42
CA ASN A 127 -8.61 -18.20 -9.48
C ASN A 127 -7.93 -19.58 -9.40
N LYS A 128 -7.43 -20.08 -10.52
CA LYS A 128 -6.69 -21.35 -10.57
C LYS A 128 -5.43 -21.29 -9.71
N ILE A 129 -4.63 -20.22 -9.87
CA ILE A 129 -3.40 -20.03 -9.09
C ILE A 129 -3.75 -19.85 -7.61
N LYS A 130 -4.77 -19.07 -7.29
CA LYS A 130 -5.22 -18.85 -5.92
C LYS A 130 -5.61 -20.17 -5.24
N ALA A 131 -6.30 -21.06 -5.97
CA ALA A 131 -6.68 -22.38 -5.47
C ALA A 131 -5.47 -23.27 -5.23
N GLN A 132 -4.47 -23.24 -6.14
CA GLN A 132 -3.22 -23.98 -5.98
C GLN A 132 -2.44 -23.50 -4.76
N GLU A 133 -2.37 -22.22 -4.53
CA GLU A 133 -1.72 -21.63 -3.35
C GLU A 133 -2.37 -22.13 -2.06
N LYS A 134 -3.69 -22.15 -2.02
CA LYS A 134 -4.46 -22.61 -0.86
C LYS A 134 -4.20 -24.08 -0.56
N ASN A 135 -4.16 -24.91 -1.60
CA ASN A 135 -3.89 -26.34 -1.45
C ASN A 135 -2.46 -26.61 -1.00
N SER A 136 -1.50 -25.82 -1.48
CA SER A 136 -0.08 -25.96 -1.10
C SER A 136 0.19 -25.48 0.32
N ALA A 137 -0.56 -24.53 0.81
CA ALA A 137 -0.42 -23.99 2.18
C ALA A 137 -1.07 -24.89 3.24
N GLY A 138 -1.98 -25.74 2.78
CA GLY A 138 -2.65 -26.70 3.66
C GLY A 138 -1.81 -27.91 3.92
#